data_2d2b9742628c42936d813717e2ca48a4
#
_entry.id   2d2b9742628c42936d813717e2ca48a4
#
_cell.length_a   1.000
_cell.length_b   1.000
_cell.length_c   1.000
_cell.angle_alpha   90.00
_cell.angle_beta   90.00
_cell.angle_gamma   90.00
#
_symmetry.space_group_name_H-M   'P 1'
#
loop_
_entity.id
_entity.type
_entity.pdbx_description
1 polymer ?
#
loop_
_entity_poly.entity_id
_entity_poly.type
_entity_poly.pdbx_seq_one_letter_code
_entity_poly.pdbx_strand_id
1 'polypeptide(L)'
;TRYLSYLLGQESQGSLHSYLKTKGWARSLSAGMGADYINQQSFNIRIQLTDAGIKAIDSVILAVFANINDIKNTPIQSSYIEEEKALSQLGFNYHSYISPIQLSRTLASQLLDIPASDILDAFQITETADVGTIKQLAEQLNTNKMLIQIESNEKMPAHWAQSDVKW
;
A
#
# COMPACT_ATOMS: atom_id res chain seq x y z
N THR A 1 1.87 -8.67 -0.93
CA THR A 1 1.77 -7.20 -0.75
C THR A 1 0.42 -6.66 -1.24
N ARG A 2 -0.09 -7.05 -2.43
CA ARG A 2 -1.37 -6.56 -2.99
C ARG A 2 -2.55 -6.73 -2.03
N TYR A 3 -2.68 -7.88 -1.38
CA TYR A 3 -3.74 -8.12 -0.40
C TYR A 3 -3.73 -7.10 0.76
N LEU A 4 -2.55 -6.79 1.30
CA LEU A 4 -2.41 -5.76 2.34
C LEU A 4 -2.73 -4.37 1.81
N SER A 5 -2.33 -4.06 0.57
CA SER A 5 -2.67 -2.81 -0.10
C SER A 5 -4.18 -2.66 -0.26
N TYR A 6 -4.86 -3.73 -0.66
CA TYR A 6 -6.32 -3.76 -0.79
C TYR A 6 -7.00 -3.51 0.57
N LEU A 7 -6.63 -4.25 1.62
CA LEU A 7 -7.27 -4.11 2.94
C LEU A 7 -7.04 -2.73 3.57
N LEU A 8 -5.82 -2.18 3.45
CA LEU A 8 -5.50 -0.88 4.02
C LEU A 8 -6.00 0.29 3.17
N GLY A 9 -6.09 0.09 1.85
CA GLY A 9 -6.49 1.13 0.89
C GLY A 9 -7.98 1.16 0.56
N GLN A 10 -8.77 0.17 1.00
CA GLN A 10 -10.20 0.11 0.68
C GLN A 10 -10.99 1.28 1.25
N GLU A 11 -12.04 1.70 0.52
CA GLU A 11 -12.89 2.83 0.88
C GLU A 11 -14.27 2.41 1.43
N SER A 12 -14.50 1.11 1.59
CA SER A 12 -15.77 0.55 2.06
C SER A 12 -16.14 1.03 3.47
N GLN A 13 -17.41 0.92 3.81
CA GLN A 13 -17.87 1.21 5.17
C GLN A 13 -17.12 0.33 6.19
N GLY A 14 -16.65 0.94 7.28
CA GLY A 14 -15.84 0.26 8.28
C GLY A 14 -14.33 0.23 8.01
N SER A 15 -13.87 0.68 6.83
CA SER A 15 -12.45 0.80 6.52
C SER A 15 -11.77 1.96 7.26
N LEU A 16 -10.45 1.93 7.31
CA LEU A 16 -9.63 3.02 7.85
C LEU A 16 -9.94 4.36 7.16
N HIS A 17 -10.05 4.35 5.82
CA HIS A 17 -10.39 5.55 5.06
C HIS A 17 -11.76 6.11 5.47
N SER A 18 -12.79 5.26 5.53
CA SER A 18 -14.13 5.64 5.96
C SER A 18 -14.15 6.24 7.37
N TYR A 19 -13.41 5.63 8.31
CA TYR A 19 -13.26 6.14 9.67
C TYR A 19 -12.62 7.53 9.71
N LEU A 20 -11.47 7.71 9.05
CA LEU A 20 -10.76 8.99 9.02
C LEU A 20 -11.57 10.08 8.33
N LYS A 21 -12.31 9.73 7.28
CA LYS A 21 -13.22 10.66 6.58
C LYS A 21 -14.40 11.07 7.45
N THR A 22 -15.01 10.15 8.18
CA THR A 22 -16.11 10.43 9.12
C THR A 22 -15.65 11.36 10.25
N LYS A 23 -14.41 11.21 10.72
CA LYS A 23 -13.81 12.13 11.69
C LYS A 23 -13.44 13.49 11.08
N GLY A 24 -13.52 13.64 9.77
CA GLY A 24 -13.08 14.84 9.08
C GLY A 24 -11.56 15.03 9.06
N TRP A 25 -10.77 13.98 9.29
CA TRP A 25 -9.32 14.06 9.40
C TRP A 25 -8.59 13.82 8.08
N ALA A 26 -9.17 13.05 7.17
CA ALA A 26 -8.55 12.76 5.88
C ALA A 26 -9.48 13.05 4.70
N ARG A 27 -8.87 13.46 3.57
CA ARG A 27 -9.52 13.60 2.26
C ARG A 27 -9.38 12.34 1.44
N SER A 28 -8.20 11.73 1.48
CA SER A 28 -7.89 10.50 0.76
C SER A 28 -6.89 9.65 1.54
N LEU A 29 -6.90 8.36 1.24
CA LEU A 29 -5.95 7.38 1.75
C LEU A 29 -5.57 6.46 0.60
N SER A 30 -4.30 6.13 0.49
CA SER A 30 -3.81 5.08 -0.40
C SER A 30 -2.77 4.24 0.32
N ALA A 31 -2.75 2.95 0.03
CA ALA A 31 -1.78 2.01 0.58
C ALA A 31 -1.22 1.13 -0.53
N GLY A 32 0.08 0.86 -0.49
CA GLY A 32 0.69 0.03 -1.52
C GLY A 32 2.20 -0.15 -1.37
N MET A 33 2.77 -0.91 -2.28
CA MET A 33 4.21 -1.03 -2.41
C MET A 33 4.83 0.32 -2.73
N GLY A 34 5.89 0.66 -2.01
CA GLY A 34 6.74 1.80 -2.29
C GLY A 34 7.97 1.38 -3.10
N ALA A 35 9.15 1.85 -2.68
CA ALA A 35 10.39 1.47 -3.32
C ALA A 35 10.68 -0.02 -3.14
N ASP A 36 11.09 -0.65 -4.23
CA ASP A 36 11.49 -2.05 -4.30
C ASP A 36 12.97 -2.10 -4.71
N TYR A 37 13.82 -2.51 -3.79
CA TYR A 37 15.25 -2.69 -3.99
C TYR A 37 15.60 -4.15 -3.79
N ILE A 38 16.76 -4.58 -4.30
CA ILE A 38 17.23 -5.99 -4.23
C ILE A 38 17.12 -6.59 -2.81
N ASN A 39 17.38 -5.78 -1.77
CA ASN A 39 17.47 -6.27 -0.38
C ASN A 39 16.43 -5.65 0.56
N GLN A 40 15.59 -4.76 0.08
CA GLN A 40 14.55 -4.15 0.91
C GLN A 40 13.36 -3.69 0.10
N GLN A 41 12.20 -3.82 0.70
CA GLN A 41 10.93 -3.39 0.13
C GLN A 41 10.23 -2.47 1.13
N SER A 42 9.66 -1.38 0.65
CA SER A 42 8.85 -0.50 1.50
C SER A 42 7.37 -0.69 1.22
N PHE A 43 6.57 -0.51 2.26
CA PHE A 43 5.11 -0.44 2.16
C PHE A 43 4.69 0.95 2.61
N ASN A 44 4.01 1.68 1.74
CA ASN A 44 3.65 3.07 1.98
C ASN A 44 2.15 3.20 2.25
N ILE A 45 1.81 3.93 3.29
CA ILE A 45 0.45 4.42 3.55
C ILE A 45 0.51 5.93 3.42
N ARG A 46 -0.17 6.48 2.43
CA ARG A 46 -0.24 7.93 2.18
C ARG A 46 -1.62 8.43 2.54
N ILE A 47 -1.68 9.43 3.39
CA ILE A 47 -2.93 10.03 3.87
C ILE A 47 -2.88 11.52 3.57
N GLN A 48 -3.85 12.00 2.79
CA GLN A 48 -4.02 13.44 2.60
C GLN A 48 -4.90 13.98 3.72
N LEU A 49 -4.28 14.68 4.65
CA LEU A 49 -4.96 15.23 5.82
C LEU A 49 -5.76 16.51 5.48
N THR A 50 -6.76 16.76 6.31
CA THR A 50 -7.40 18.07 6.43
C THR A 50 -6.70 18.89 7.53
N ASP A 51 -7.05 20.16 7.67
CA ASP A 51 -6.53 21.00 8.77
C ASP A 51 -6.89 20.41 10.15
N ALA A 52 -8.07 19.78 10.27
CA ALA A 52 -8.46 19.06 11.47
C ALA A 52 -7.62 17.79 11.67
N GLY A 53 -7.26 17.09 10.58
CA GLY A 53 -6.39 15.92 10.61
C GLY A 53 -4.97 16.25 11.02
N ILE A 54 -4.42 17.39 10.58
CA ILE A 54 -3.10 17.86 10.99
C ILE A 54 -3.07 18.10 12.51
N LYS A 55 -4.12 18.71 13.06
CA LYS A 55 -4.24 18.95 14.52
C LYS A 55 -4.43 17.66 15.32
N ALA A 56 -4.94 16.60 14.68
CA ALA A 56 -5.23 15.30 15.29
C ALA A 56 -4.24 14.20 14.83
N ILE A 57 -3.03 14.56 14.42
CA ILE A 57 -2.08 13.66 13.73
C ILE A 57 -1.76 12.41 14.53
N ASP A 58 -1.57 12.54 15.85
CA ASP A 58 -1.32 11.40 16.72
C ASP A 58 -2.49 10.41 16.73
N SER A 59 -3.73 10.93 16.71
CA SER A 59 -4.93 10.11 16.61
C SER A 59 -5.07 9.42 15.26
N VAL A 60 -4.63 10.08 14.19
CA VAL A 60 -4.57 9.45 12.84
C VAL A 60 -3.57 8.30 12.83
N ILE A 61 -2.39 8.49 13.39
CA ILE A 61 -1.36 7.44 13.48
C ILE A 61 -1.86 6.26 14.32
N LEU A 62 -2.47 6.54 15.47
CA LEU A 62 -3.07 5.50 16.30
C LEU A 62 -4.16 4.71 15.55
N ALA A 63 -5.01 5.38 14.77
CA ALA A 63 -6.02 4.72 13.95
C ALA A 63 -5.41 3.82 12.86
N VAL A 64 -4.32 4.25 12.23
CA VAL A 64 -3.58 3.43 11.26
C VAL A 64 -3.07 2.14 11.91
N PHE A 65 -2.40 2.24 13.06
CA PHE A 65 -1.86 1.06 13.74
C PHE A 65 -2.94 0.17 14.36
N ALA A 66 -4.06 0.75 14.82
CA ALA A 66 -5.21 -0.03 15.24
C ALA A 66 -5.76 -0.88 14.08
N ASN A 67 -5.92 -0.28 12.90
CA ASN A 67 -6.38 -1.00 11.71
C ASN A 67 -5.37 -2.07 11.24
N ILE A 68 -4.07 -1.77 11.27
CA ILE A 68 -3.03 -2.78 10.98
C ILE A 68 -3.13 -3.96 11.96
N ASN A 69 -3.34 -3.68 13.24
CA ASN A 69 -3.50 -4.72 14.26
C ASN A 69 -4.77 -5.55 14.03
N ASP A 70 -5.86 -4.93 13.64
CA ASP A 70 -7.09 -5.64 13.27
C ASP A 70 -6.87 -6.56 12.07
N ILE A 71 -6.14 -6.11 11.05
CA ILE A 71 -5.78 -6.93 9.89
C ILE A 71 -4.94 -8.16 10.30
N LYS A 72 -3.99 -8.00 11.23
CA LYS A 72 -3.17 -9.10 11.74
C LYS A 72 -3.99 -10.16 12.47
N ASN A 73 -4.99 -9.74 13.21
CA ASN A 73 -5.83 -10.60 14.05
C ASN A 73 -7.06 -11.15 13.31
N THR A 74 -7.40 -10.59 12.15
CA THR A 74 -8.54 -11.04 11.36
C THR A 74 -8.13 -12.22 10.46
N PRO A 75 -8.95 -13.27 10.35
CA PRO A 75 -8.72 -14.33 9.39
C PRO A 75 -8.68 -13.80 7.96
N ILE A 76 -7.70 -14.23 7.19
CA ILE A 76 -7.60 -13.87 5.78
C ILE A 76 -8.74 -14.55 5.03
N GLN A 77 -9.58 -13.77 4.37
CA GLN A 77 -10.70 -14.29 3.59
C GLN A 77 -10.20 -14.70 2.21
N SER A 78 -10.37 -15.96 1.86
CA SER A 78 -9.98 -16.51 0.55
C SER A 78 -10.71 -15.81 -0.61
N SER A 79 -11.95 -15.35 -0.37
CA SER A 79 -12.74 -14.62 -1.37
C SER A 79 -12.03 -13.38 -1.91
N TYR A 80 -11.32 -12.62 -1.08
CA TYR A 80 -10.57 -11.45 -1.54
C TYR A 80 -9.36 -11.83 -2.39
N ILE A 81 -8.72 -12.96 -2.10
CA ILE A 81 -7.61 -13.48 -2.90
C ILE A 81 -8.12 -13.91 -4.28
N GLU A 82 -9.26 -14.59 -4.31
CA GLU A 82 -9.90 -15.03 -5.55
C GLU A 82 -10.39 -13.85 -6.39
N GLU A 83 -10.95 -12.81 -5.77
CA GLU A 83 -11.37 -11.58 -6.43
C GLU A 83 -10.16 -10.86 -7.06
N GLU A 84 -9.07 -10.68 -6.31
CA GLU A 84 -7.83 -10.09 -6.83
C GLU A 84 -7.25 -10.88 -8.00
N LYS A 85 -7.30 -12.21 -7.93
CA LYS A 85 -6.90 -13.08 -9.02
C LYS A 85 -7.77 -12.87 -10.25
N ALA A 86 -9.08 -12.82 -10.08
CA ALA A 86 -10.04 -12.59 -11.17
C ALA A 86 -9.84 -11.20 -11.82
N LEU A 87 -9.64 -10.16 -11.01
CA LEU A 87 -9.35 -8.80 -11.49
C LEU A 87 -8.01 -8.73 -12.24
N SER A 88 -6.98 -9.41 -11.74
CA SER A 88 -5.68 -9.49 -12.42
C SER A 88 -5.80 -10.17 -13.78
N GLN A 89 -6.55 -11.29 -13.86
CA GLN A 89 -6.81 -12.01 -15.10
C GLN A 89 -7.61 -11.15 -16.09
N LEU A 90 -8.61 -10.43 -15.60
CA LEU A 90 -9.41 -9.51 -16.41
C LEU A 90 -8.53 -8.38 -16.96
N GLY A 91 -7.71 -7.77 -16.12
CA GLY A 91 -6.78 -6.70 -16.52
C GLY A 91 -5.76 -7.16 -17.55
N PHE A 92 -5.30 -8.41 -17.48
CA PHE A 92 -4.43 -9.00 -18.48
C PHE A 92 -5.13 -9.22 -19.81
N ASN A 93 -6.32 -9.82 -19.79
CA ASN A 93 -7.06 -10.15 -21.00
C ASN A 93 -7.58 -8.90 -21.74
N TYR A 94 -7.86 -7.83 -21.01
CA TYR A 94 -8.47 -6.60 -21.52
C TYR A 94 -7.63 -5.36 -21.22
N HIS A 95 -6.30 -5.47 -21.28
CA HIS A 95 -5.43 -4.34 -21.05
C HIS A 95 -5.63 -3.23 -22.09
N SER A 96 -5.48 -1.98 -21.64
CA SER A 96 -5.53 -0.82 -22.52
C SER A 96 -4.37 -0.82 -23.50
N TYR A 97 -4.55 -0.19 -24.67
CA TYR A 97 -3.50 -0.05 -25.65
C TYR A 97 -2.23 0.59 -25.03
N ILE A 98 -1.13 -0.09 -25.20
CA ILE A 98 0.21 0.40 -24.81
C ILE A 98 0.98 0.63 -26.11
N SER A 99 1.63 1.80 -26.24
CA SER A 99 2.44 2.06 -27.42
C SER A 99 3.59 1.05 -27.52
N PRO A 100 3.99 0.60 -28.73
CA PRO A 100 5.06 -0.38 -28.90
C PRO A 100 6.38 0.02 -28.23
N ILE A 101 6.72 1.32 -28.26
CA ILE A 101 7.92 1.85 -27.60
C ILE A 101 7.83 1.69 -26.08
N GLN A 102 6.69 2.00 -25.49
CA GLN A 102 6.49 1.86 -24.05
C GLN A 102 6.51 0.40 -23.64
N LEU A 103 5.83 -0.46 -24.39
CA LEU A 103 5.87 -1.90 -24.16
C LEU A 103 7.29 -2.45 -24.23
N SER A 104 8.05 -2.12 -25.29
CA SER A 104 9.43 -2.57 -25.44
C SER A 104 10.33 -2.13 -24.29
N ARG A 105 10.20 -0.88 -23.83
CA ARG A 105 10.95 -0.37 -22.67
C ARG A 105 10.61 -1.13 -21.39
N THR A 106 9.32 -1.36 -21.15
CA THR A 106 8.86 -2.10 -19.97
C THR A 106 9.42 -3.52 -20.01
N LEU A 107 9.26 -4.24 -21.10
CA LEU A 107 9.76 -5.61 -21.24
C LEU A 107 11.29 -5.67 -21.11
N ALA A 108 12.01 -4.74 -21.74
CA ALA A 108 13.47 -4.69 -21.64
C ALA A 108 13.97 -4.46 -20.20
N SER A 109 13.28 -3.61 -19.44
CA SER A 109 13.63 -3.39 -18.02
C SER A 109 13.30 -4.62 -17.15
N GLN A 110 12.22 -5.32 -17.45
CA GLN A 110 11.80 -6.51 -16.72
C GLN A 110 12.71 -7.72 -16.97
N LEU A 111 13.32 -7.82 -18.14
CA LEU A 111 14.29 -8.87 -18.48
C LEU A 111 15.54 -8.87 -17.59
N LEU A 112 15.77 -7.80 -16.82
CA LEU A 112 16.86 -7.77 -15.82
C LEU A 112 16.60 -8.71 -14.65
N ASP A 113 15.31 -8.92 -14.28
CA ASP A 113 14.91 -9.62 -13.08
C ASP A 113 14.03 -10.85 -13.37
N ILE A 114 13.42 -10.92 -14.56
CA ILE A 114 12.42 -11.93 -14.93
C ILE A 114 12.90 -12.72 -16.15
N PRO A 115 12.85 -14.05 -16.12
CA PRO A 115 13.15 -14.88 -17.28
C PRO A 115 12.29 -14.52 -18.50
N ALA A 116 12.85 -14.59 -19.69
CA ALA A 116 12.14 -14.25 -20.93
C ALA A 116 10.89 -15.10 -21.19
N SER A 117 10.87 -16.34 -20.67
CA SER A 117 9.70 -17.24 -20.75
C SER A 117 8.50 -16.69 -19.99
N ASP A 118 8.71 -15.93 -18.91
CA ASP A 118 7.68 -15.56 -17.93
C ASP A 118 7.33 -14.05 -18.02
N ILE A 119 8.02 -13.32 -18.91
CA ILE A 119 7.98 -11.85 -18.93
C ILE A 119 6.59 -11.26 -19.23
N LEU A 120 5.77 -11.97 -20.00
CA LEU A 120 4.44 -11.47 -20.40
C LEU A 120 3.39 -11.66 -19.31
N ASP A 121 3.56 -12.66 -18.45
CA ASP A 121 2.59 -13.05 -17.42
C ASP A 121 3.12 -12.93 -16.00
N ALA A 122 4.37 -12.55 -15.83
CA ALA A 122 5.02 -12.41 -14.52
C ALA A 122 4.27 -11.50 -13.52
N PHE A 123 3.45 -10.59 -14.00
CA PHE A 123 2.62 -9.71 -13.17
C PHE A 123 1.20 -10.21 -12.96
N GLN A 124 0.83 -11.34 -13.57
CA GLN A 124 -0.44 -11.97 -13.25
C GLN A 124 -0.37 -12.66 -11.89
N ILE A 125 -1.46 -12.62 -11.17
CA ILE A 125 -1.65 -13.47 -10.01
C ILE A 125 -2.11 -14.83 -10.53
N THR A 126 -1.16 -15.70 -10.83
CA THR A 126 -1.44 -17.06 -11.35
C THR A 126 -1.64 -18.06 -10.21
N GLU A 127 -1.01 -17.80 -9.06
CA GLU A 127 -1.05 -18.70 -7.91
C GLU A 127 -1.92 -18.12 -6.79
N THR A 128 -2.49 -19.00 -5.98
CA THR A 128 -3.13 -18.62 -4.72
C THR A 128 -2.09 -18.04 -3.78
N ALA A 129 -2.32 -16.82 -3.31
CA ALA A 129 -1.43 -16.20 -2.34
C ALA A 129 -1.33 -17.08 -1.08
N ASP A 130 -0.11 -17.41 -0.68
CA ASP A 130 0.13 -18.14 0.56
C ASP A 130 -0.28 -17.28 1.76
N VAL A 131 -1.26 -17.77 2.51
CA VAL A 131 -1.79 -17.11 3.71
C VAL A 131 -0.69 -16.89 4.75
N GLY A 132 0.26 -17.82 4.86
CA GLY A 132 1.41 -17.70 5.77
C GLY A 132 2.29 -16.51 5.43
N THR A 133 2.62 -16.36 4.16
CA THR A 133 3.40 -15.21 3.65
C THR A 133 2.69 -13.88 3.87
N ILE A 134 1.37 -13.82 3.65
CA ILE A 134 0.60 -12.58 3.90
C ILE A 134 0.67 -12.19 5.38
N LYS A 135 0.52 -13.16 6.30
CA LYS A 135 0.65 -12.93 7.75
C LYS A 135 2.04 -12.45 8.12
N GLN A 136 3.08 -13.11 7.61
CA GLN A 136 4.47 -12.70 7.86
C GLN A 136 4.74 -11.26 7.39
N LEU A 137 4.21 -10.87 6.22
CA LEU A 137 4.31 -9.49 5.74
C LEU A 137 3.54 -8.51 6.63
N ALA A 138 2.35 -8.87 7.10
CA ALA A 138 1.57 -8.03 8.00
C ALA A 138 2.32 -7.79 9.33
N GLU A 139 3.03 -8.80 9.87
CA GLU A 139 3.84 -8.66 11.10
C GLU A 139 5.01 -7.67 10.93
N GLN A 140 5.53 -7.48 9.70
CA GLN A 140 6.56 -6.47 9.45
C GLN A 140 6.04 -5.03 9.57
N LEU A 141 4.72 -4.81 9.44
CA LEU A 141 4.09 -3.51 9.62
C LEU A 141 3.96 -3.19 11.11
N ASN A 142 5.04 -2.71 11.71
CA ASN A 142 5.10 -2.36 13.13
C ASN A 142 5.83 -1.04 13.37
N THR A 143 5.63 -0.47 14.54
CA THR A 143 6.17 0.85 14.92
C THR A 143 7.70 0.92 14.93
N ASN A 144 8.40 -0.20 15.12
CA ASN A 144 9.86 -0.23 15.16
C ASN A 144 10.52 -0.16 13.78
N LYS A 145 9.73 -0.37 12.72
CA LYS A 145 10.18 -0.41 11.32
C LYS A 145 9.47 0.63 10.47
N MET A 146 8.98 1.71 11.06
CA MET A 146 8.28 2.76 10.34
C MET A 146 9.09 4.03 10.23
N LEU A 147 8.88 4.74 9.13
CA LEU A 147 9.23 6.14 8.96
C LEU A 147 7.95 6.92 8.74
N ILE A 148 7.74 8.00 9.49
CA ILE A 148 6.63 8.91 9.29
C ILE A 148 7.19 10.20 8.71
N GLN A 149 6.69 10.55 7.52
CA GLN A 149 6.98 11.82 6.87
C GLN A 149 5.71 12.66 6.86
N ILE A 150 5.81 13.89 7.34
CA ILE A 150 4.69 14.84 7.39
C ILE A 150 5.09 16.06 6.58
N GLU A 151 4.25 16.40 5.60
CA GLU A 151 4.40 17.59 4.77
C GLU A 151 3.24 18.55 5.09
N SER A 152 3.53 19.70 5.61
CA SER A 152 2.54 20.73 5.97
C SER A 152 3.12 22.13 5.84
N ASN A 153 2.28 23.08 5.45
CA ASN A 153 2.59 24.50 5.53
C ASN A 153 2.35 25.07 6.94
N GLU A 154 1.72 24.31 7.82
CA GLU A 154 1.47 24.70 9.20
C GLU A 154 2.61 24.29 10.12
N LYS A 155 2.80 25.05 11.19
CA LYS A 155 3.79 24.71 12.22
C LYS A 155 3.37 23.43 12.93
N MET A 156 4.23 22.42 12.89
CA MET A 156 3.99 21.14 13.55
C MET A 156 4.07 21.25 15.07
N PRO A 157 3.35 20.41 15.81
CA PRO A 157 3.48 20.31 17.27
C PRO A 157 4.93 20.07 17.70
N ALA A 158 5.34 20.68 18.81
CA ALA A 158 6.75 20.70 19.27
C ALA A 158 7.33 19.31 19.60
N HIS A 159 6.51 18.30 19.81
CA HIS A 159 6.96 16.92 20.09
C HIS A 159 7.33 16.13 18.81
N TRP A 160 7.01 16.66 17.63
CA TRP A 160 7.49 16.11 16.36
C TRP A 160 8.89 16.67 16.11
N ALA A 161 9.88 15.80 16.10
CA ALA A 161 11.23 16.19 15.78
C ALA A 161 11.29 16.73 14.34
N GLN A 162 11.64 18.00 14.19
CA GLN A 162 12.06 18.52 12.90
C GLN A 162 13.49 18.00 12.67
N SER A 163 13.64 17.00 11.82
CA SER A 163 14.95 16.76 11.26
C SER A 163 15.14 17.75 10.12
N ASP A 164 16.05 18.69 10.28
CA ASP A 164 16.59 19.49 9.19
C ASP A 164 17.39 18.56 8.26
N VAL A 165 16.69 17.70 7.51
CA VAL A 165 17.30 16.98 6.43
C VAL A 165 17.52 17.98 5.31
N LYS A 166 18.72 18.55 5.25
CA LYS A 166 19.18 19.26 4.07
C LYS A 166 19.40 18.21 2.98
N TRP A 167 18.56 18.25 1.97
CA TRP A 167 18.72 17.51 0.72
C TRP A 167 19.87 18.09 -0.09
#